data_a6771cb2fe280891e994233721ae6ef2
#
_entry.id   a6771cb2fe280891e994233721ae6ef2
#
_cell.length_a   1.000
_cell.length_b   1.000
_cell.length_c   1.000
_cell.angle_alpha   90.00
_cell.angle_beta   90.00
_cell.angle_gamma   90.00
#
_symmetry.space_group_name_H-M   'P 1'
#
loop_
_entity.id
_entity.type
_entity.pdbx_description
1 polymer ?
#
loop_
_entity_poly.entity_id
_entity_poly.type
_entity_poly.pdbx_seq_one_letter_code
_entity_poly.pdbx_strand_id
1 'polypeptide(L)'
;MPEEPVYADNMRHIRNYENFCPICPHCEKRNYFNRADDLETFRPIAHMVVSCQFEDCRKEFHINADLVNSKHEYLIYDCSELMKHKQYMYCILNLCQACEAYFSLYIRAKLVFEPFQKRIFESLEQLNRMLDDLQNNLSQLSYLKLRNFVIRHFLNSSEINSLDDVQHQLNLLTNREFTNTSPRDNLEAIVPNDLRRRFLSLYDFDIHVVRNKVVHASAYRPGLEVVENYYRQTREIIFGIDRHLRIDDDINNYRPENYYLA
;
A
#
# COMPACT_ATOMS: atom_id res chain seq x y z
N MET A 1 -6.72 -28.71 28.99
CA MET A 1 -5.71 -27.92 28.28
C MET A 1 -6.42 -27.35 27.06
N PRO A 2 -6.49 -26.07 26.84
CA PRO A 2 -7.01 -25.57 25.60
C PRO A 2 -6.03 -25.98 24.49
N GLU A 3 -6.55 -26.67 23.47
CA GLU A 3 -5.80 -26.99 22.27
C GLU A 3 -5.24 -25.68 21.66
N GLU A 4 -3.92 -25.61 21.46
CA GLU A 4 -3.30 -24.54 20.73
C GLU A 4 -3.96 -24.49 19.34
N PRO A 5 -4.37 -23.32 18.84
CA PRO A 5 -4.94 -23.25 17.52
C PRO A 5 -3.91 -23.75 16.51
N VAL A 6 -4.34 -24.64 15.61
CA VAL A 6 -3.57 -25.27 14.54
C VAL A 6 -3.15 -24.21 13.49
N TYR A 7 -2.43 -23.20 13.92
CA TYR A 7 -1.89 -22.14 13.04
C TYR A 7 -0.43 -22.39 12.63
N ALA A 8 0.14 -23.54 12.98
CA ALA A 8 1.59 -23.68 13.10
C ALA A 8 2.37 -23.89 11.80
N ASP A 9 1.81 -24.43 10.72
CA ASP A 9 2.70 -25.01 9.69
C ASP A 9 2.81 -24.28 8.34
N ASN A 10 2.04 -23.22 8.09
CA ASN A 10 2.17 -22.47 6.83
C ASN A 10 2.40 -20.97 7.00
N MET A 11 2.77 -20.53 8.20
CA MET A 11 2.83 -19.12 8.58
C MET A 11 4.21 -18.48 8.36
N ARG A 12 4.99 -18.91 7.38
CA ARG A 12 6.22 -18.17 7.01
C ARG A 12 5.97 -16.75 6.48
N HIS A 13 4.69 -16.38 6.24
CA HIS A 13 4.33 -15.13 5.57
C HIS A 13 3.15 -14.36 6.16
N ILE A 14 2.70 -14.63 7.39
CA ILE A 14 1.69 -13.76 8.00
C ILE A 14 2.41 -12.60 8.71
N ARG A 15 2.85 -11.69 7.92
CA ARG A 15 3.12 -10.32 8.32
C ARG A 15 1.89 -9.54 7.93
N ASN A 16 1.01 -9.27 8.86
CA ASN A 16 -0.03 -8.30 8.59
C ASN A 16 0.52 -6.90 8.86
N TYR A 17 -0.17 -5.90 8.35
CA TYR A 17 0.25 -4.51 8.48
C TYR A 17 0.27 -4.05 9.94
N GLU A 18 -0.57 -4.64 10.80
CA GLU A 18 -0.75 -4.23 12.19
C GLU A 18 0.19 -4.96 13.16
N ASN A 19 0.57 -6.18 12.84
CA ASN A 19 1.31 -7.03 13.78
C ASN A 19 2.63 -7.52 13.21
N PHE A 20 3.61 -7.64 14.09
CA PHE A 20 4.88 -8.29 13.83
C PHE A 20 5.00 -9.57 14.69
N CYS A 21 5.34 -10.69 14.07
CA CYS A 21 5.25 -12.00 14.72
C CYS A 21 6.61 -12.73 14.75
N PRO A 22 7.58 -12.27 15.56
CA PRO A 22 8.89 -12.91 15.68
C PRO A 22 8.85 -14.16 16.56
N ILE A 23 9.81 -15.07 16.33
CA ILE A 23 10.04 -16.21 17.19
C ILE A 23 11.09 -15.82 18.24
N CYS A 24 10.78 -16.04 19.50
CA CYS A 24 11.73 -15.84 20.59
C CYS A 24 12.85 -16.90 20.51
N PRO A 25 14.13 -16.51 20.45
CA PRO A 25 15.24 -17.48 20.36
C PRO A 25 15.48 -18.27 21.65
N HIS A 26 14.88 -17.87 22.77
CA HIS A 26 15.07 -18.51 24.07
C HIS A 26 14.06 -19.62 24.37
N CYS A 27 12.83 -19.48 23.92
CA CYS A 27 11.76 -20.45 24.18
C CYS A 27 11.11 -20.98 22.90
N GLU A 28 11.56 -20.51 21.73
CA GLU A 28 11.09 -20.92 20.41
C GLU A 28 9.59 -20.65 20.15
N LYS A 29 8.94 -19.91 21.06
CA LYS A 29 7.53 -19.55 20.93
C LYS A 29 7.39 -18.30 20.09
N ARG A 30 6.31 -18.23 19.30
CA ARG A 30 5.97 -17.07 18.47
C ARG A 30 5.33 -16.00 19.32
N ASN A 31 5.87 -14.79 19.28
CA ASN A 31 5.30 -13.60 19.90
C ASN A 31 4.46 -12.82 18.88
N TYR A 32 3.48 -12.06 19.37
CA TYR A 32 2.59 -11.23 18.56
C TYR A 32 2.64 -9.81 19.11
N PHE A 33 3.43 -8.94 18.46
CA PHE A 33 3.52 -7.55 18.83
C PHE A 33 2.64 -6.72 17.90
N ASN A 34 1.73 -5.96 18.45
CA ASN A 34 0.99 -4.95 17.69
C ASN A 34 1.91 -3.76 17.42
N ARG A 35 1.94 -3.27 16.20
CA ARG A 35 2.85 -2.20 15.80
C ARG A 35 2.51 -0.87 16.46
N ALA A 36 1.24 -0.59 16.70
CA ALA A 36 0.82 0.64 17.37
C ALA A 36 1.04 0.57 18.88
N ASP A 37 0.59 -0.51 19.52
CA ASP A 37 0.54 -0.61 20.98
C ASP A 37 1.85 -1.11 21.60
N ASP A 38 2.46 -2.14 20.98
CA ASP A 38 3.63 -2.80 21.59
C ASP A 38 4.96 -2.24 21.06
N LEU A 39 4.99 -1.81 19.79
CA LEU A 39 6.23 -1.40 19.13
C LEU A 39 6.28 0.11 18.83
N GLU A 40 5.16 0.81 18.97
CA GLU A 40 5.00 2.24 18.70
C GLU A 40 5.59 2.67 17.34
N THR A 41 5.56 1.77 16.36
CA THR A 41 6.12 2.03 15.04
C THR A 41 5.46 1.23 13.92
N PHE A 42 5.09 1.94 12.86
CA PHE A 42 4.73 1.35 11.57
C PHE A 42 5.92 1.34 10.58
N ARG A 43 7.08 1.74 11.06
CA ARG A 43 8.32 1.73 10.26
C ARG A 43 8.90 0.32 10.20
N PRO A 44 9.70 0.03 9.17
CA PRO A 44 10.53 -1.17 9.15
C PRO A 44 11.44 -1.21 10.36
N ILE A 45 11.44 -2.34 11.04
CA ILE A 45 12.30 -2.54 12.20
C ILE A 45 13.65 -3.06 11.72
N ALA A 46 14.63 -2.18 11.59
CA ALA A 46 16.01 -2.58 11.28
C ALA A 46 16.67 -3.28 12.45
N HIS A 47 16.41 -2.77 13.67
CA HIS A 47 16.88 -3.34 14.92
C HIS A 47 16.03 -2.82 16.08
N MET A 48 15.50 -3.73 16.89
CA MET A 48 14.75 -3.40 18.10
C MET A 48 14.93 -4.51 19.14
N VAL A 49 14.96 -4.16 20.42
CA VAL A 49 14.94 -5.10 21.53
C VAL A 49 13.54 -5.18 22.09
N VAL A 50 13.00 -6.39 22.21
CA VAL A 50 11.68 -6.64 22.78
C VAL A 50 11.76 -7.75 23.84
N SER A 51 10.79 -7.76 24.77
CA SER A 51 10.67 -8.82 25.77
C SER A 51 9.71 -9.90 25.30
N CYS A 52 10.07 -11.16 25.51
CA CYS A 52 9.18 -12.29 25.21
C CYS A 52 7.86 -12.15 25.99
N GLN A 53 6.73 -12.28 25.30
CA GLN A 53 5.40 -12.11 25.90
C GLN A 53 4.98 -13.32 26.78
N PHE A 54 5.67 -14.45 26.68
CA PHE A 54 5.37 -15.64 27.46
C PHE A 54 5.91 -15.55 28.89
N GLU A 55 5.05 -15.79 29.86
CA GLU A 55 5.36 -15.67 31.30
C GLU A 55 6.55 -16.53 31.72
N ASP A 56 6.66 -17.74 31.19
CA ASP A 56 7.75 -18.66 31.48
C ASP A 56 9.09 -18.25 30.92
N CYS A 57 9.14 -17.23 30.03
CA CYS A 57 10.36 -16.80 29.38
C CYS A 57 10.77 -15.39 29.76
N ARG A 58 9.96 -14.39 29.42
CA ARG A 58 10.17 -12.94 29.67
C ARG A 58 11.54 -12.38 29.30
N LYS A 59 12.37 -13.16 28.58
CA LYS A 59 13.72 -12.75 28.18
C LYS A 59 13.65 -11.75 27.02
N GLU A 60 14.58 -10.80 27.05
CA GLU A 60 14.78 -9.87 25.94
C GLU A 60 15.41 -10.58 24.75
N PHE A 61 15.01 -10.18 23.55
CA PHE A 61 15.62 -10.63 22.31
C PHE A 61 15.55 -9.55 21.22
N HIS A 62 16.44 -9.69 20.25
CA HIS A 62 16.53 -8.74 19.15
C HIS A 62 15.60 -9.11 18.01
N ILE A 63 14.81 -8.16 17.56
CA ILE A 63 14.10 -8.21 16.30
C ILE A 63 15.02 -7.59 15.25
N ASN A 64 15.39 -8.37 14.25
CA ASN A 64 16.22 -7.94 13.13
C ASN A 64 15.45 -8.20 11.82
N ALA A 65 15.65 -7.30 10.87
CA ALA A 65 15.19 -7.48 9.49
C ALA A 65 13.68 -7.71 9.35
N ASP A 66 12.89 -6.75 9.78
CA ASP A 66 11.55 -6.59 9.29
C ASP A 66 11.65 -6.21 7.81
N LEU A 67 11.36 -7.15 6.94
CA LEU A 67 11.26 -6.87 5.51
C LEU A 67 10.00 -6.01 5.33
N VAL A 68 10.22 -4.81 4.82
CA VAL A 68 9.14 -3.87 4.56
C VAL A 68 8.43 -4.31 3.31
N ASN A 69 7.32 -4.96 3.51
CA ASN A 69 6.32 -4.99 2.46
C ASN A 69 5.55 -3.67 2.52
N SER A 70 5.22 -3.13 1.38
CA SER A 70 4.40 -1.92 1.31
C SER A 70 2.99 -2.19 1.89
N LYS A 71 2.34 -1.15 2.39
CA LYS A 71 1.00 -1.26 2.99
C LYS A 71 0.01 -2.00 2.09
N HIS A 72 0.06 -1.75 0.79
CA HIS A 72 -0.86 -2.38 -0.16
C HIS A 72 -0.66 -3.90 -0.26
N GLU A 73 0.58 -4.38 -0.16
CA GLU A 73 0.88 -5.81 -0.17
C GLU A 73 0.31 -6.50 1.06
N TYR A 74 0.51 -5.93 2.26
CA TYR A 74 -0.06 -6.46 3.49
C TYR A 74 -1.57 -6.58 3.41
N LEU A 75 -2.26 -5.52 2.95
CA LEU A 75 -3.71 -5.53 2.81
C LEU A 75 -4.20 -6.60 1.84
N ILE A 76 -3.45 -6.87 0.76
CA ILE A 76 -3.77 -7.95 -0.17
C ILE A 76 -3.54 -9.31 0.47
N TYR A 77 -2.42 -9.52 1.17
CA TYR A 77 -2.12 -10.80 1.81
C TYR A 77 -3.10 -11.12 2.94
N ASP A 78 -3.50 -10.14 3.74
CA ASP A 78 -4.52 -10.31 4.79
C ASP A 78 -5.85 -10.83 4.23
N CYS A 79 -6.18 -10.49 2.98
CA CYS A 79 -7.40 -10.99 2.35
C CYS A 79 -7.46 -12.52 2.26
N SER A 80 -6.33 -13.21 2.16
CA SER A 80 -6.30 -14.66 2.14
C SER A 80 -6.80 -15.27 3.47
N GLU A 81 -6.42 -14.65 4.59
CA GLU A 81 -6.86 -15.07 5.93
C GLU A 81 -8.33 -14.66 6.16
N LEU A 82 -8.70 -13.46 5.76
CA LEU A 82 -10.10 -13.01 5.84
C LEU A 82 -11.05 -13.92 5.06
N MET A 83 -10.64 -14.42 3.89
CA MET A 83 -11.42 -15.38 3.11
C MET A 83 -11.57 -16.72 3.82
N LYS A 84 -10.50 -17.27 4.43
CA LYS A 84 -10.55 -18.51 5.23
C LYS A 84 -11.53 -18.40 6.38
N HIS A 85 -11.57 -17.24 7.03
CA HIS A 85 -12.50 -16.95 8.12
C HIS A 85 -13.87 -16.45 7.66
N LYS A 86 -14.17 -16.49 6.34
CA LYS A 86 -15.44 -16.03 5.73
C LYS A 86 -15.76 -14.57 6.03
N GLN A 87 -14.76 -13.73 6.25
CA GLN A 87 -14.88 -12.31 6.52
C GLN A 87 -14.86 -11.50 5.21
N TYR A 88 -15.76 -11.83 4.31
CA TYR A 88 -15.78 -11.36 2.92
C TYR A 88 -15.94 -9.85 2.78
N MET A 89 -16.72 -9.22 3.68
CA MET A 89 -16.89 -7.76 3.66
C MET A 89 -15.55 -7.05 3.94
N TYR A 90 -14.82 -7.51 4.96
CA TYR A 90 -13.53 -6.93 5.31
C TYR A 90 -12.50 -7.16 4.20
N CYS A 91 -12.57 -8.29 3.51
CA CYS A 91 -11.70 -8.54 2.36
C CYS A 91 -11.93 -7.49 1.24
N ILE A 92 -13.18 -7.17 0.90
CA ILE A 92 -13.48 -6.12 -0.10
C ILE A 92 -12.96 -4.74 0.37
N LEU A 93 -13.11 -4.43 1.66
CA LEU A 93 -12.60 -3.17 2.22
C LEU A 93 -11.07 -3.11 2.12
N ASN A 94 -10.38 -4.17 2.51
CA ASN A 94 -8.92 -4.26 2.41
C ASN A 94 -8.41 -4.17 0.98
N LEU A 95 -9.05 -4.84 0.03
CA LEU A 95 -8.64 -4.77 -1.38
C LEU A 95 -8.82 -3.36 -1.95
N CYS A 96 -9.90 -2.67 -1.63
CA CYS A 96 -10.09 -1.28 -2.03
C CYS A 96 -9.02 -0.36 -1.40
N GLN A 97 -8.76 -0.55 -0.11
CA GLN A 97 -7.73 0.20 0.61
C GLN A 97 -6.32 -0.11 0.09
N ALA A 98 -6.06 -1.35 -0.33
CA ALA A 98 -4.79 -1.73 -0.97
C ALA A 98 -4.56 -0.94 -2.27
N CYS A 99 -5.59 -0.80 -3.10
CA CYS A 99 -5.48 0.03 -4.29
C CYS A 99 -5.20 1.50 -3.94
N GLU A 100 -5.91 2.07 -2.98
CA GLU A 100 -5.70 3.46 -2.53
C GLU A 100 -4.28 3.65 -1.97
N ALA A 101 -3.78 2.68 -1.19
CA ALA A 101 -2.42 2.69 -0.67
C ALA A 101 -1.37 2.63 -1.80
N TYR A 102 -1.59 1.78 -2.81
CA TYR A 102 -0.70 1.70 -3.97
C TYR A 102 -0.70 3.00 -4.78
N PHE A 103 -1.87 3.60 -5.03
CA PHE A 103 -1.94 4.88 -5.74
C PHE A 103 -1.21 5.99 -4.98
N SER A 104 -1.38 6.04 -3.66
CA SER A 104 -0.69 7.00 -2.81
C SER A 104 0.83 6.78 -2.83
N LEU A 105 1.27 5.53 -2.83
CA LEU A 105 2.66 5.16 -2.94
C LEU A 105 3.27 5.61 -4.28
N TYR A 106 2.59 5.32 -5.39
CA TYR A 106 2.97 5.77 -6.73
C TYR A 106 3.14 7.28 -6.78
N ILE A 107 2.15 8.02 -6.27
CA ILE A 107 2.17 9.49 -6.30
C ILE A 107 3.35 10.02 -5.49
N ARG A 108 3.62 9.46 -4.31
CA ARG A 108 4.78 9.83 -3.49
C ARG A 108 6.10 9.53 -4.19
N ALA A 109 6.21 8.35 -4.80
CA ALA A 109 7.40 7.98 -5.54
C ALA A 109 7.69 8.98 -6.66
N LYS A 110 6.68 9.29 -7.47
CA LYS A 110 6.85 10.14 -8.66
C LYS A 110 6.98 11.63 -8.33
N LEU A 111 6.25 12.15 -7.34
CA LEU A 111 6.24 13.58 -7.03
C LEU A 111 7.24 14.01 -5.95
N VAL A 112 7.75 13.05 -5.17
CA VAL A 112 8.64 13.42 -4.05
C VAL A 112 9.95 12.65 -4.10
N PHE A 113 9.93 11.31 -4.15
CA PHE A 113 11.15 10.54 -4.03
C PHE A 113 12.04 10.63 -5.28
N GLU A 114 11.50 10.43 -6.49
CA GLU A 114 12.28 10.63 -7.72
C GLU A 114 12.86 12.06 -7.86
N PRO A 115 12.07 13.14 -7.63
CA PRO A 115 12.60 14.50 -7.59
C PRO A 115 13.68 14.70 -6.52
N PHE A 116 13.54 14.08 -5.35
CA PHE A 116 14.58 14.14 -4.31
C PHE A 116 15.88 13.51 -4.79
N GLN A 117 15.86 12.35 -5.41
CA GLN A 117 17.08 11.74 -5.96
C GLN A 117 17.72 12.58 -7.06
N LYS A 118 16.92 13.25 -7.87
CA LYS A 118 17.39 14.20 -8.86
C LYS A 118 17.90 15.50 -8.26
N ARG A 119 17.91 15.63 -6.91
CA ARG A 119 18.33 16.83 -6.16
C ARG A 119 17.53 18.09 -6.56
N ILE A 120 16.24 17.91 -6.86
CA ILE A 120 15.34 19.03 -7.15
C ILE A 120 15.00 19.80 -5.86
N PHE A 121 14.98 19.13 -4.70
CA PHE A 121 14.78 19.77 -3.41
C PHE A 121 16.13 20.29 -2.86
N GLU A 122 16.15 21.55 -2.44
CA GLU A 122 17.34 22.20 -1.94
C GLU A 122 17.67 21.82 -0.50
N SER A 123 16.68 21.38 0.29
CA SER A 123 16.83 21.02 1.68
C SER A 123 15.85 19.94 2.13
N LEU A 124 16.21 19.26 3.24
CA LEU A 124 15.31 18.30 3.90
C LEU A 124 14.02 18.95 4.42
N GLU A 125 14.11 20.21 4.83
CA GLU A 125 12.94 20.95 5.31
C GLU A 125 11.95 21.20 4.17
N GLN A 126 12.43 21.51 2.96
CA GLN A 126 11.59 21.65 1.78
C GLN A 126 10.94 20.32 1.41
N LEU A 127 11.67 19.22 1.46
CA LEU A 127 11.15 17.87 1.24
C LEU A 127 10.06 17.53 2.25
N ASN A 128 10.28 17.77 3.53
CA ASN A 128 9.28 17.47 4.57
C ASN A 128 8.01 18.28 4.39
N ARG A 129 8.11 19.56 4.10
CA ARG A 129 6.92 20.38 3.77
C ARG A 129 6.15 19.81 2.58
N MET A 130 6.86 19.38 1.55
CA MET A 130 6.22 18.81 0.36
C MET A 130 5.52 17.48 0.68
N LEU A 131 6.09 16.66 1.55
CA LEU A 131 5.48 15.42 2.02
C LEU A 131 4.22 15.69 2.84
N ASP A 132 4.24 16.68 3.72
CA ASP A 132 3.07 17.07 4.53
C ASP A 132 1.95 17.62 3.63
N ASP A 133 2.26 18.49 2.68
CA ASP A 133 1.31 19.02 1.72
C ASP A 133 0.70 17.90 0.86
N LEU A 134 1.53 16.99 0.39
CA LEU A 134 1.06 15.84 -0.37
C LEU A 134 0.16 14.93 0.47
N GLN A 135 0.53 14.63 1.72
CA GLN A 135 -0.27 13.81 2.62
C GLN A 135 -1.65 14.43 2.87
N ASN A 136 -1.69 15.73 3.12
CA ASN A 136 -2.94 16.47 3.31
C ASN A 136 -3.84 16.40 2.07
N ASN A 137 -3.26 16.54 0.88
CA ASN A 137 -3.99 16.43 -0.38
C ASN A 137 -4.50 15.01 -0.62
N LEU A 138 -3.66 13.98 -0.44
CA LEU A 138 -4.03 12.58 -0.65
C LEU A 138 -5.17 12.13 0.27
N SER A 139 -5.19 12.58 1.52
CA SER A 139 -6.23 12.23 2.50
C SER A 139 -7.64 12.68 2.10
N GLN A 140 -7.74 13.66 1.21
CA GLN A 140 -9.02 14.22 0.73
C GLN A 140 -9.51 13.60 -0.59
N LEU A 141 -8.72 12.71 -1.18
CA LEU A 141 -9.03 12.15 -2.49
C LEU A 141 -9.76 10.81 -2.37
N SER A 142 -10.80 10.64 -3.18
CA SER A 142 -11.47 9.35 -3.32
C SER A 142 -10.67 8.39 -4.20
N TYR A 143 -10.97 7.09 -4.08
CA TYR A 143 -10.42 6.03 -4.94
C TYR A 143 -10.37 6.42 -6.42
N LEU A 144 -11.47 6.92 -6.97
CA LEU A 144 -11.55 7.27 -8.40
C LEU A 144 -10.60 8.40 -8.77
N LYS A 145 -10.47 9.39 -7.91
CA LYS A 145 -9.56 10.53 -8.16
C LYS A 145 -8.11 10.10 -8.12
N LEU A 146 -7.73 9.29 -7.13
CA LEU A 146 -6.38 8.71 -7.03
C LEU A 146 -6.06 7.88 -8.27
N ARG A 147 -6.95 6.95 -8.64
CA ARG A 147 -6.81 6.10 -9.82
C ARG A 147 -6.64 6.91 -11.11
N ASN A 148 -7.53 7.88 -11.34
CA ASN A 148 -7.49 8.71 -12.54
C ASN A 148 -6.23 9.56 -12.61
N PHE A 149 -5.78 10.08 -11.46
CA PHE A 149 -4.51 10.81 -11.40
C PHE A 149 -3.34 9.90 -11.78
N VAL A 150 -3.23 8.71 -11.20
CA VAL A 150 -2.15 7.74 -11.50
C VAL A 150 -2.12 7.43 -13.00
N ILE A 151 -3.26 7.10 -13.60
CA ILE A 151 -3.35 6.79 -15.03
C ILE A 151 -2.91 7.99 -15.89
N ARG A 152 -3.40 9.18 -15.58
CA ARG A 152 -3.08 10.40 -16.36
C ARG A 152 -1.65 10.84 -16.18
N HIS A 153 -1.13 10.80 -14.95
CA HIS A 153 0.26 11.11 -14.68
C HIS A 153 1.18 10.19 -15.48
N PHE A 154 0.87 8.89 -15.51
CA PHE A 154 1.63 7.92 -16.30
C PHE A 154 1.57 8.22 -17.79
N LEU A 155 0.39 8.56 -18.34
CA LEU A 155 0.20 8.84 -19.77
C LEU A 155 0.87 10.13 -20.22
N ASN A 156 0.85 11.13 -19.35
CA ASN A 156 1.38 12.46 -19.65
C ASN A 156 2.86 12.62 -19.27
N SER A 157 3.53 11.52 -18.86
CA SER A 157 4.85 11.45 -18.20
C SER A 157 5.83 12.55 -18.69
N SER A 158 5.56 13.79 -18.29
CA SER A 158 6.53 14.87 -18.38
C SER A 158 7.57 14.62 -17.29
N GLU A 159 8.83 14.56 -17.69
CA GLU A 159 9.91 14.47 -16.70
C GLU A 159 9.81 15.65 -15.74
N ILE A 160 9.88 15.36 -14.46
CA ILE A 160 9.99 16.37 -13.41
C ILE A 160 11.46 16.76 -13.31
N ASN A 161 11.78 17.99 -13.66
CA ASN A 161 13.13 18.51 -13.69
C ASN A 161 13.32 19.77 -12.81
N SER A 162 12.23 20.29 -12.25
CA SER A 162 12.25 21.49 -11.41
C SER A 162 11.22 21.40 -10.28
N LEU A 163 11.36 22.24 -9.28
CA LEU A 163 10.39 22.39 -8.20
C LEU A 163 9.03 22.89 -8.74
N ASP A 164 9.05 23.73 -9.76
CA ASP A 164 7.83 24.22 -10.39
C ASP A 164 7.05 23.08 -11.07
N ASP A 165 7.75 22.09 -11.65
CA ASP A 165 7.10 20.90 -12.20
C ASP A 165 6.43 20.06 -11.10
N VAL A 166 7.09 19.88 -9.96
CA VAL A 166 6.48 19.21 -8.80
C VAL A 166 5.23 19.95 -8.35
N GLN A 167 5.32 21.27 -8.18
CA GLN A 167 4.19 22.07 -7.74
C GLN A 167 3.05 22.05 -8.77
N HIS A 168 3.37 22.05 -10.05
CA HIS A 168 2.37 21.88 -11.10
C HIS A 168 1.63 20.56 -10.98
N GLN A 169 2.34 19.43 -10.77
CA GLN A 169 1.72 18.13 -10.60
C GLN A 169 0.86 18.07 -9.33
N LEU A 170 1.29 18.67 -8.22
CA LEU A 170 0.47 18.76 -7.01
C LEU A 170 -0.82 19.55 -7.24
N ASN A 171 -0.76 20.63 -8.01
CA ASN A 171 -1.95 21.40 -8.38
C ASN A 171 -2.91 20.57 -9.25
N LEU A 172 -2.38 19.72 -10.16
CA LEU A 172 -3.19 18.79 -10.93
C LEU A 172 -3.88 17.73 -10.05
N LEU A 173 -3.22 17.28 -9.00
CA LEU A 173 -3.79 16.31 -8.05
C LEU A 173 -5.07 16.85 -7.40
N THR A 174 -5.12 18.14 -7.09
CA THR A 174 -6.29 18.80 -6.50
C THR A 174 -7.28 19.33 -7.53
N ASN A 175 -6.91 19.38 -8.81
CA ASN A 175 -7.76 19.87 -9.88
C ASN A 175 -8.89 18.88 -10.18
N ARG A 176 -10.14 19.32 -9.98
CA ARG A 176 -11.34 18.50 -10.19
C ARG A 176 -11.53 18.05 -11.64
N GLU A 177 -11.23 18.90 -12.60
CA GLU A 177 -11.35 18.54 -14.03
C GLU A 177 -10.35 17.45 -14.38
N PHE A 178 -9.10 17.60 -13.94
CA PHE A 178 -8.07 16.61 -14.17
C PHE A 178 -8.39 15.26 -13.54
N THR A 179 -8.85 15.22 -12.29
CA THR A 179 -9.10 13.97 -11.55
C THR A 179 -10.44 13.32 -11.88
N ASN A 180 -11.43 14.06 -12.35
CA ASN A 180 -12.77 13.52 -12.67
C ASN A 180 -12.92 13.11 -14.15
N THR A 181 -12.10 13.62 -15.07
CA THR A 181 -12.21 13.27 -16.49
C THR A 181 -11.69 11.86 -16.74
N SER A 182 -12.38 11.10 -17.58
CA SER A 182 -11.95 9.75 -17.96
C SER A 182 -10.64 9.77 -18.75
N PRO A 183 -9.62 9.00 -18.36
CA PRO A 183 -8.37 8.88 -19.13
C PRO A 183 -8.45 7.83 -20.26
N ARG A 184 -9.61 7.23 -20.53
CA ARG A 184 -9.74 6.06 -21.41
C ARG A 184 -9.23 6.29 -22.82
N ASP A 185 -9.60 7.41 -23.41
CA ASP A 185 -9.29 7.71 -24.82
C ASP A 185 -7.77 7.88 -25.04
N ASN A 186 -7.06 8.33 -24.01
CA ASN A 186 -5.61 8.52 -24.06
C ASN A 186 -4.85 7.20 -23.88
N LEU A 187 -5.42 6.22 -23.18
CA LEU A 187 -4.81 4.89 -22.99
C LEU A 187 -4.68 4.11 -24.31
N GLU A 188 -5.53 4.40 -25.28
CA GLU A 188 -5.56 3.67 -26.53
C GLU A 188 -4.43 4.06 -27.49
N ALA A 189 -3.85 5.25 -27.34
CA ALA A 189 -2.91 5.82 -28.31
C ALA A 189 -1.42 5.64 -28.00
N ILE A 190 -1.01 5.51 -26.72
CA ILE A 190 0.37 5.88 -26.32
C ILE A 190 1.17 4.76 -25.63
N VAL A 191 0.58 3.67 -25.14
CA VAL A 191 1.24 2.74 -24.23
C VAL A 191 1.59 1.39 -24.87
N PRO A 192 2.77 0.77 -24.58
CA PRO A 192 3.09 -0.58 -25.01
C PRO A 192 2.01 -1.59 -24.64
N ASN A 193 1.73 -2.57 -25.50
CA ASN A 193 0.56 -3.46 -25.45
C ASN A 193 0.32 -4.12 -24.08
N ASP A 194 1.37 -4.47 -23.35
CA ASP A 194 1.25 -5.20 -22.08
C ASP A 194 0.88 -4.29 -20.91
N LEU A 195 1.55 -3.17 -20.79
CA LEU A 195 1.28 -2.16 -19.78
C LEU A 195 -0.07 -1.47 -20.01
N ARG A 196 -0.40 -1.20 -21.28
CA ARG A 196 -1.72 -0.69 -21.68
C ARG A 196 -2.85 -1.59 -21.19
N ARG A 197 -2.75 -2.91 -21.40
CA ARG A 197 -3.78 -3.85 -20.93
C ARG A 197 -3.99 -3.72 -19.41
N ARG A 198 -2.93 -3.55 -18.64
CA ARG A 198 -3.00 -3.43 -17.18
C ARG A 198 -3.64 -2.12 -16.74
N PHE A 199 -3.33 -1.02 -17.40
CA PHE A 199 -4.00 0.26 -17.13
C PHE A 199 -5.47 0.28 -17.58
N LEU A 200 -5.81 -0.38 -18.67
CA LEU A 200 -7.21 -0.59 -19.04
C LEU A 200 -7.93 -1.46 -18.01
N SER A 201 -7.32 -2.55 -17.55
CA SER A 201 -7.87 -3.36 -16.45
C SER A 201 -8.02 -2.53 -15.17
N LEU A 202 -7.07 -1.67 -14.84
CA LEU A 202 -7.18 -0.75 -13.70
C LEU A 202 -8.32 0.26 -13.88
N TYR A 203 -8.48 0.79 -15.09
CA TYR A 203 -9.55 1.73 -15.39
C TYR A 203 -10.94 1.08 -15.26
N ASP A 204 -11.10 -0.13 -15.78
CA ASP A 204 -12.36 -0.88 -15.75
C ASP A 204 -12.62 -1.53 -14.36
N PHE A 205 -11.65 -1.51 -13.45
CA PHE A 205 -11.74 -2.14 -12.14
C PHE A 205 -12.66 -1.36 -11.19
N ASP A 206 -13.80 -1.95 -10.88
CA ASP A 206 -14.92 -1.31 -10.19
C ASP A 206 -15.04 -1.66 -8.69
N ILE A 207 -13.98 -2.12 -8.05
CA ILE A 207 -13.96 -2.52 -6.63
C ILE A 207 -14.58 -1.46 -5.70
N HIS A 208 -14.41 -0.18 -6.02
CA HIS A 208 -14.99 0.93 -5.27
C HIS A 208 -16.53 0.91 -5.27
N VAL A 209 -17.15 0.40 -6.35
CA VAL A 209 -18.62 0.23 -6.43
C VAL A 209 -19.07 -0.83 -5.45
N VAL A 210 -18.37 -1.97 -5.41
CA VAL A 210 -18.67 -3.07 -4.47
C VAL A 210 -18.38 -2.65 -3.03
N ARG A 211 -17.27 -1.95 -2.79
CA ARG A 211 -16.94 -1.37 -1.47
C ARG A 211 -18.05 -0.44 -1.00
N ASN A 212 -18.57 0.44 -1.86
CA ASN A 212 -19.67 1.34 -1.49
C ASN A 212 -20.97 0.57 -1.17
N LYS A 213 -21.28 -0.52 -1.88
CA LYS A 213 -22.39 -1.40 -1.51
C LYS A 213 -22.18 -2.05 -0.14
N VAL A 214 -20.97 -2.51 0.17
CA VAL A 214 -20.62 -3.10 1.47
C VAL A 214 -20.80 -2.08 2.60
N VAL A 215 -20.40 -0.83 2.39
CA VAL A 215 -20.43 0.22 3.43
C VAL A 215 -21.82 0.80 3.60
N HIS A 216 -22.55 1.05 2.52
CA HIS A 216 -23.78 1.86 2.54
C HIS A 216 -25.07 1.05 2.31
N ALA A 217 -24.99 -0.12 1.71
CA ALA A 217 -26.16 -0.96 1.50
C ALA A 217 -26.31 -1.99 2.62
N SER A 218 -27.17 -1.72 3.59
CA SER A 218 -27.31 -2.52 4.82
C SER A 218 -27.54 -4.03 4.62
N ALA A 219 -28.03 -4.44 3.46
CA ALA A 219 -28.32 -5.84 3.14
C ALA A 219 -27.27 -6.51 2.24
N TYR A 220 -26.32 -5.75 1.69
CA TYR A 220 -25.35 -6.34 0.77
C TYR A 220 -24.26 -7.13 1.50
N ARG A 221 -24.10 -8.38 1.11
CA ARG A 221 -23.05 -9.28 1.60
C ARG A 221 -22.42 -9.98 0.40
N PRO A 222 -21.14 -9.71 0.08
CA PRO A 222 -20.47 -10.40 -1.03
C PRO A 222 -20.31 -11.89 -0.69
N GLY A 223 -20.48 -12.75 -1.70
CA GLY A 223 -20.16 -14.15 -1.61
C GLY A 223 -18.67 -14.42 -1.88
N LEU A 224 -18.20 -15.65 -1.61
CA LEU A 224 -16.81 -16.05 -1.82
C LEU A 224 -16.34 -15.81 -3.26
N GLU A 225 -17.12 -16.22 -4.25
CA GLU A 225 -16.78 -16.08 -5.67
C GLU A 225 -16.50 -14.62 -6.06
N VAL A 226 -17.33 -13.70 -5.55
CA VAL A 226 -17.12 -12.25 -5.77
C VAL A 226 -15.80 -11.79 -5.18
N VAL A 227 -15.51 -12.20 -3.95
CA VAL A 227 -14.29 -11.80 -3.24
C VAL A 227 -13.05 -12.38 -3.90
N GLU A 228 -13.06 -13.66 -4.26
CA GLU A 228 -11.96 -14.33 -4.97
C GLU A 228 -11.65 -13.65 -6.32
N ASN A 229 -12.72 -13.26 -7.05
CA ASN A 229 -12.54 -12.55 -8.30
C ASN A 229 -11.86 -11.19 -8.10
N TYR A 230 -12.31 -10.37 -7.14
CA TYR A 230 -11.68 -9.08 -6.84
C TYR A 230 -10.26 -9.25 -6.26
N TYR A 231 -10.03 -10.26 -5.44
CA TYR A 231 -8.70 -10.58 -4.91
C TYR A 231 -7.71 -10.89 -6.05
N ARG A 232 -8.10 -11.76 -6.97
CA ARG A 232 -7.27 -12.09 -8.14
C ARG A 232 -7.01 -10.88 -9.01
N GLN A 233 -8.05 -10.11 -9.36
CA GLN A 233 -7.92 -8.91 -10.19
C GLN A 233 -7.02 -7.85 -9.52
N THR A 234 -7.20 -7.59 -8.23
CA THR A 234 -6.36 -6.64 -7.49
C THR A 234 -4.88 -7.03 -7.58
N ARG A 235 -4.57 -8.32 -7.35
CA ARG A 235 -3.19 -8.81 -7.45
C ARG A 235 -2.63 -8.67 -8.86
N GLU A 236 -3.37 -9.07 -9.87
CA GLU A 236 -2.94 -9.00 -11.27
C GLU A 236 -2.70 -7.56 -11.72
N ILE A 237 -3.53 -6.63 -11.31
CA ILE A 237 -3.42 -5.22 -11.65
C ILE A 237 -2.25 -4.58 -10.90
N ILE A 238 -2.25 -4.62 -9.57
CA ILE A 238 -1.26 -3.90 -8.75
C ILE A 238 0.13 -4.47 -8.98
N PHE A 239 0.35 -5.76 -8.75
CA PHE A 239 1.68 -6.37 -8.95
C PHE A 239 2.10 -6.38 -10.42
N GLY A 240 1.12 -6.40 -11.33
CA GLY A 240 1.40 -6.29 -12.74
C GLY A 240 1.89 -4.91 -13.17
N ILE A 241 1.31 -3.85 -12.64
CA ILE A 241 1.76 -2.46 -12.88
C ILE A 241 3.10 -2.23 -12.17
N ASP A 242 3.21 -2.64 -10.91
CA ASP A 242 4.42 -2.43 -10.12
C ASP A 242 5.64 -3.11 -10.73
N ARG A 243 5.51 -4.33 -11.23
CA ARG A 243 6.58 -5.04 -11.94
C ARG A 243 7.15 -4.24 -13.13
N HIS A 244 6.34 -3.42 -13.78
CA HIS A 244 6.78 -2.59 -14.91
C HIS A 244 7.33 -1.25 -14.45
N LEU A 245 6.72 -0.67 -13.42
CA LEU A 245 7.07 0.66 -12.91
C LEU A 245 8.14 0.60 -11.82
N ARG A 246 8.34 -0.56 -11.18
CA ARG A 246 9.32 -0.80 -10.12
C ARG A 246 9.20 0.19 -8.94
N ILE A 247 7.98 0.59 -8.61
CA ILE A 247 7.73 1.60 -7.58
C ILE A 247 8.24 1.13 -6.21
N ASP A 248 8.01 -0.13 -5.85
CA ASP A 248 8.49 -0.69 -4.58
C ASP A 248 10.03 -0.80 -4.56
N ASP A 249 10.67 -1.14 -5.69
CA ASP A 249 12.12 -1.15 -5.80
C ASP A 249 12.69 0.27 -5.65
N ASP A 250 12.08 1.23 -6.31
CA ASP A 250 12.49 2.64 -6.22
C ASP A 250 12.42 3.11 -4.77
N ILE A 251 11.32 2.87 -4.06
CA ILE A 251 11.16 3.28 -2.67
C ILE A 251 12.14 2.58 -1.74
N ASN A 252 12.42 1.30 -1.93
CA ASN A 252 13.42 0.59 -1.15
C ASN A 252 14.85 1.14 -1.37
N ASN A 253 15.13 1.69 -2.54
CA ASN A 253 16.38 2.35 -2.85
C ASN A 253 16.44 3.79 -2.31
N TYR A 254 15.28 4.40 -2.02
CA TYR A 254 15.15 5.77 -1.48
C TYR A 254 15.28 5.85 0.03
N ARG A 255 15.95 4.95 0.70
CA ARG A 255 16.16 4.97 2.14
C ARG A 255 17.09 6.10 2.62
N PRO A 256 16.62 7.30 2.83
CA PRO A 256 17.10 8.07 3.94
C PRO A 256 16.41 7.48 5.18
N GLU A 257 17.14 7.05 6.15
CA GLU A 257 16.68 6.40 7.38
C GLU A 257 15.63 7.18 8.18
N ASN A 258 15.27 8.37 7.74
CA ASN A 258 14.35 9.31 8.37
C ASN A 258 13.03 9.57 7.61
N TYR A 259 12.76 8.93 6.48
CA TYR A 259 11.60 9.24 5.62
C TYR A 259 10.53 8.17 5.57
N TYR A 260 10.49 7.33 6.55
CA TYR A 260 9.36 6.44 6.69
C TYR A 260 8.20 7.23 7.26
N LEU A 261 7.32 7.58 6.38
CA LEU A 261 6.06 8.19 6.72
C LEU A 261 5.15 7.11 7.29
N ALA A 262 4.64 7.41 8.44
CA ALA A 262 3.56 6.66 9.05
C ALA A 262 2.32 6.62 8.15
#